data_0f9139b8e569d7fb5fd12bdf34e1988b
#
_entry.id   0f9139b8e569d7fb5fd12bdf34e1988b
#
_cell.length_a   1.000
_cell.length_b   1.000
_cell.length_c   1.000
_cell.angle_alpha   90.00
_cell.angle_beta   90.00
_cell.angle_gamma   90.00
#
_symmetry.space_group_name_H-M   'P 1'
#
loop_
_entity.id
_entity.type
_entity.pdbx_description
1 polymer ?
#
loop_
_entity_poly.entity_id
_entity_poly.type
_entity_poly.pdbx_seq_one_letter_code
_entity_poly.pdbx_strand_id
1 'polypeptide(L)'
;MTCKPRNKTTAEEVQAAVGLWRSLVSDRNLAADACTLAKFTTARKWDDRKTKDFSSPVQAYAENLHHKVLQRHGTLAPHKLASILGVQMAPQPDSEALRQCLNFAEYDSELKTIFVNEDSIQRVTRFIAENGLETQMPTSFKEVVIAHELFHFLEQGNREWPDLCLPAQYLRRYPLRHVDSVMRAMASEVAAVHFSKLLTGITFSPCVFEQLLVKLTRNEVYAK
;
A
#
# COMPACT_ATOMS: atom_id res chain seq x y z
N MET A 1 22.88 6.22 30.21
CA MET A 1 21.58 6.73 29.68
C MET A 1 20.54 5.67 29.93
N THR A 2 19.68 5.88 30.92
CA THR A 2 18.63 4.94 31.29
C THR A 2 17.47 5.09 30.30
N CYS A 3 17.21 4.04 29.52
CA CYS A 3 16.04 3.96 28.64
C CYS A 3 14.78 4.06 29.50
N LYS A 4 13.98 5.12 29.36
CA LYS A 4 12.68 5.23 30.03
C LYS A 4 11.76 4.10 29.55
N PRO A 5 10.94 3.50 30.45
CA PRO A 5 10.02 2.45 30.07
C PRO A 5 9.02 2.99 29.03
N ARG A 6 8.83 2.24 27.91
CA ARG A 6 7.79 2.51 26.91
C ARG A 6 6.44 2.52 27.63
N ASN A 7 5.73 3.64 27.54
CA ASN A 7 4.37 3.73 28.04
C ASN A 7 3.50 2.67 27.34
N LYS A 8 2.77 1.87 28.12
CA LYS A 8 1.82 0.89 27.60
C LYS A 8 0.66 1.66 26.98
N THR A 9 0.32 1.34 25.73
CA THR A 9 -0.91 1.79 25.06
C THR A 9 -2.10 1.48 25.97
N THR A 10 -3.01 2.45 26.16
CA THR A 10 -4.17 2.24 27.04
C THR A 10 -5.17 1.25 26.42
N ALA A 11 -5.96 0.59 27.23
CA ALA A 11 -7.00 -0.34 26.75
C ALA A 11 -8.00 0.34 25.82
N GLU A 12 -8.33 1.62 26.06
CA GLU A 12 -9.22 2.42 25.22
C GLU A 12 -8.62 2.70 23.83
N GLU A 13 -7.33 2.97 23.76
CA GLU A 13 -6.62 3.20 22.50
C GLU A 13 -6.54 1.91 21.66
N VAL A 14 -6.32 0.78 22.29
CA VAL A 14 -6.35 -0.54 21.64
C VAL A 14 -7.75 -0.82 21.09
N GLN A 15 -8.80 -0.62 21.89
CA GLN A 15 -10.18 -0.80 21.46
C GLN A 15 -10.55 0.14 20.28
N ALA A 16 -10.11 1.37 20.32
CA ALA A 16 -10.32 2.31 19.21
C ALA A 16 -9.59 1.90 17.93
N ALA A 17 -8.39 1.30 18.04
CA ALA A 17 -7.66 0.77 16.88
C ALA A 17 -8.30 -0.50 16.32
N VAL A 18 -8.79 -1.40 17.18
CA VAL A 18 -9.57 -2.60 16.79
C VAL A 18 -10.89 -2.20 16.13
N GLY A 19 -11.58 -1.19 16.67
CA GLY A 19 -12.79 -0.63 16.06
C GLY A 19 -12.55 -0.06 14.69
N LEU A 20 -11.46 0.70 14.50
CA LEU A 20 -11.02 1.20 13.21
C LEU A 20 -10.74 0.04 12.23
N TRP A 21 -9.97 -0.96 12.65
CA TRP A 21 -9.70 -2.15 11.84
C TRP A 21 -10.99 -2.80 11.35
N ARG A 22 -11.92 -3.12 12.26
CA ARG A 22 -13.19 -3.78 11.92
C ARG A 22 -14.02 -2.95 10.93
N SER A 23 -14.08 -1.63 11.11
CA SER A 23 -14.78 -0.73 10.22
C SER A 23 -14.17 -0.74 8.82
N LEU A 24 -12.85 -0.65 8.70
CA LEU A 24 -12.16 -0.59 7.43
C LEU A 24 -12.13 -1.93 6.68
N VAL A 25 -12.05 -3.04 7.40
CA VAL A 25 -12.09 -4.40 6.80
C VAL A 25 -13.49 -4.76 6.30
N SER A 26 -14.56 -4.24 6.94
CA SER A 26 -15.93 -4.46 6.49
C SER A 26 -16.31 -3.67 5.24
N ASP A 27 -15.60 -2.60 4.93
CA ASP A 27 -15.86 -1.73 3.79
C ASP A 27 -15.12 -2.23 2.54
N ARG A 28 -15.85 -2.94 1.68
CA ARG A 28 -15.24 -3.80 0.65
C ARG A 28 -14.74 -3.11 -0.63
N ASN A 29 -15.20 -1.91 -1.03
CA ASN A 29 -14.93 -1.45 -2.38
C ASN A 29 -14.60 0.04 -2.58
N LEU A 30 -15.39 0.99 -2.14
CA LEU A 30 -15.23 2.39 -2.53
C LEU A 30 -14.28 3.16 -1.61
N ALA A 31 -14.29 2.83 -0.32
CA ALA A 31 -13.43 3.45 0.68
C ALA A 31 -11.93 3.12 0.47
N ALA A 32 -11.62 2.00 -0.18
CA ALA A 32 -10.25 1.61 -0.48
C ALA A 32 -9.54 2.59 -1.42
N ASP A 33 -10.18 2.89 -2.56
CA ASP A 33 -9.62 3.81 -3.55
C ASP A 33 -9.64 5.24 -3.02
N ALA A 34 -10.74 5.65 -2.37
CA ALA A 34 -10.85 6.95 -1.74
C ALA A 34 -9.77 7.15 -0.66
N CYS A 35 -9.45 6.12 0.13
CA CYS A 35 -8.39 6.16 1.13
C CYS A 35 -7.01 6.34 0.47
N THR A 36 -6.71 5.60 -0.58
CA THR A 36 -5.45 5.74 -1.34
C THR A 36 -5.36 7.13 -1.96
N LEU A 37 -6.42 7.58 -2.61
CA LEU A 37 -6.47 8.87 -3.29
C LEU A 37 -6.45 10.06 -2.32
N ALA A 38 -6.95 9.90 -1.09
CA ALA A 38 -6.93 10.96 -0.06
C ALA A 38 -5.52 11.41 0.34
N LYS A 39 -4.49 10.62 0.07
CA LYS A 39 -3.08 11.01 0.23
C LYS A 39 -2.71 12.18 -0.69
N PHE A 40 -3.38 12.31 -1.83
CA PHE A 40 -3.13 13.32 -2.82
C PHE A 40 -4.10 14.50 -2.69
N THR A 41 -3.55 15.70 -2.53
CA THR A 41 -4.36 16.93 -2.37
C THR A 41 -5.33 17.15 -3.52
N THR A 42 -4.94 16.76 -4.73
CA THR A 42 -5.74 16.86 -5.96
C THR A 42 -7.04 16.04 -5.87
N ALA A 43 -7.00 14.88 -5.22
CA ALA A 43 -8.15 13.97 -5.15
C ALA A 43 -9.05 14.16 -3.92
N ARG A 44 -8.62 14.94 -2.92
CA ARG A 44 -9.37 15.14 -1.66
C ARG A 44 -10.79 15.69 -1.83
N LYS A 45 -11.07 16.33 -2.97
CA LYS A 45 -12.37 16.92 -3.30
C LYS A 45 -13.14 16.11 -4.34
N TRP A 46 -12.68 14.92 -4.67
CA TRP A 46 -13.38 14.07 -5.62
C TRP A 46 -14.59 13.43 -4.95
N ASP A 47 -15.68 13.38 -5.69
CA ASP A 47 -16.86 12.59 -5.34
C ASP A 47 -16.64 11.11 -5.72
N ASP A 48 -17.57 10.26 -5.33
CA ASP A 48 -17.53 8.82 -5.58
C ASP A 48 -17.49 8.49 -7.08
N ARG A 49 -18.21 9.28 -7.90
CA ARG A 49 -18.25 9.09 -9.35
C ARG A 49 -16.87 9.34 -9.96
N LYS A 50 -16.25 10.46 -9.60
CA LYS A 50 -14.93 10.82 -10.12
C LYS A 50 -13.85 9.87 -9.63
N THR A 51 -13.93 9.44 -8.37
CA THR A 51 -13.07 8.40 -7.80
C THR A 51 -13.20 7.11 -8.60
N LYS A 52 -14.41 6.64 -8.87
CA LYS A 52 -14.67 5.44 -9.64
C LYS A 52 -14.20 5.55 -11.10
N ASP A 53 -14.50 6.68 -11.76
CA ASP A 53 -14.09 6.93 -13.15
C ASP A 53 -12.56 6.90 -13.31
N PHE A 54 -11.82 7.31 -12.28
CA PHE A 54 -10.36 7.22 -12.24
C PHE A 54 -9.86 5.82 -11.91
N SER A 55 -10.41 5.19 -10.85
CA SER A 55 -9.88 3.94 -10.31
C SER A 55 -10.22 2.73 -11.18
N SER A 56 -11.40 2.67 -11.81
CA SER A 56 -11.84 1.48 -12.55
C SER A 56 -10.87 1.06 -13.66
N PRO A 57 -10.41 1.93 -14.57
CA PRO A 57 -9.44 1.54 -15.58
C PRO A 57 -8.06 1.20 -15.02
N VAL A 58 -7.69 1.82 -13.90
CA VAL A 58 -6.44 1.54 -13.18
C VAL A 58 -6.47 0.14 -12.55
N GLN A 59 -7.58 -0.23 -11.92
CA GLN A 59 -7.80 -1.57 -11.37
C GLN A 59 -7.79 -2.63 -12.47
N ALA A 60 -8.47 -2.38 -13.60
CA ALA A 60 -8.46 -3.29 -14.75
C ALA A 60 -7.04 -3.53 -15.29
N TYR A 61 -6.17 -2.51 -15.28
CA TYR A 61 -4.76 -2.69 -15.60
C TYR A 61 -4.05 -3.60 -14.60
N ALA A 62 -4.25 -3.39 -13.31
CA ALA A 62 -3.65 -4.21 -12.25
C ALA A 62 -4.14 -5.67 -12.31
N GLU A 63 -5.42 -5.91 -12.61
CA GLU A 63 -5.99 -7.25 -12.84
C GLU A 63 -5.32 -7.94 -14.03
N ASN A 64 -5.16 -7.25 -15.15
CA ASN A 64 -4.49 -7.80 -16.33
C ASN A 64 -3.02 -8.14 -16.03
N LEU A 65 -2.31 -7.26 -15.31
CA LEU A 65 -0.94 -7.50 -14.89
C LEU A 65 -0.85 -8.73 -13.96
N HIS A 66 -1.75 -8.84 -12.98
CA HIS A 66 -1.84 -9.99 -12.09
C HIS A 66 -2.08 -11.29 -12.88
N HIS A 67 -3.01 -11.30 -13.83
CA HIS A 67 -3.24 -12.47 -14.70
C HIS A 67 -1.97 -12.88 -15.47
N LYS A 68 -1.24 -11.92 -16.04
CA LYS A 68 0.03 -12.20 -16.74
C LYS A 68 1.08 -12.79 -15.79
N VAL A 69 1.16 -12.29 -14.56
CA VAL A 69 2.06 -12.84 -13.53
C VAL A 69 1.68 -14.28 -13.20
N LEU A 70 0.39 -14.56 -12.97
CA LEU A 70 -0.10 -15.92 -12.69
C LEU A 70 0.15 -16.88 -13.85
N GLN A 71 -0.10 -16.45 -15.08
CA GLN A 71 0.16 -17.29 -16.28
C GLN A 71 1.63 -17.66 -16.43
N ARG A 72 2.54 -16.73 -16.10
CA ARG A 72 3.97 -16.93 -16.30
C ARG A 72 4.66 -17.65 -15.15
N HIS A 73 4.22 -17.40 -13.92
CA HIS A 73 4.92 -17.83 -12.70
C HIS A 73 4.06 -18.72 -11.79
N GLY A 74 2.77 -18.88 -12.09
CA GLY A 74 1.84 -19.59 -11.20
C GLY A 74 1.53 -18.80 -9.93
N THR A 75 0.90 -19.48 -8.98
CA THR A 75 0.58 -18.91 -7.67
C THR A 75 1.81 -19.01 -6.76
N LEU A 76 2.42 -17.89 -6.46
CA LEU A 76 3.60 -17.78 -5.59
C LEU A 76 3.39 -16.76 -4.49
N ALA A 77 3.99 -17.00 -3.33
CA ALA A 77 4.10 -15.98 -2.31
C ALA A 77 4.91 -14.78 -2.84
N PRO A 78 4.54 -13.53 -2.54
CA PRO A 78 5.20 -12.32 -3.04
C PRO A 78 6.72 -12.31 -2.90
N HIS A 79 7.27 -12.75 -1.74
CA HIS A 79 8.72 -12.82 -1.55
C HIS A 79 9.41 -13.80 -2.51
N LYS A 80 8.75 -14.93 -2.85
CA LYS A 80 9.28 -15.90 -3.83
C LYS A 80 9.23 -15.34 -5.24
N LEU A 81 8.13 -14.65 -5.56
CA LEU A 81 7.99 -13.95 -6.84
C LEU A 81 9.08 -12.88 -7.00
N ALA A 82 9.34 -12.06 -5.95
CA ALA A 82 10.43 -11.09 -5.92
C ALA A 82 11.77 -11.74 -6.26
N SER A 83 12.09 -12.85 -5.60
CA SER A 83 13.33 -13.61 -5.83
C SER A 83 13.46 -14.10 -7.28
N ILE A 84 12.39 -14.66 -7.86
CA ILE A 84 12.37 -15.14 -9.25
C ILE A 84 12.55 -14.00 -10.25
N LEU A 85 12.00 -12.82 -9.95
CA LEU A 85 12.12 -11.62 -10.77
C LEU A 85 13.47 -10.89 -10.60
N GLY A 86 14.33 -11.38 -9.70
CA GLY A 86 15.63 -10.76 -9.41
C GLY A 86 15.52 -9.46 -8.62
N VAL A 87 14.41 -9.26 -7.89
CA VAL A 87 14.21 -8.15 -6.98
C VAL A 87 14.78 -8.52 -5.61
N GLN A 88 15.71 -7.72 -5.11
CA GLN A 88 16.30 -7.92 -3.80
C GLN A 88 15.42 -7.34 -2.70
N MET A 89 15.58 -7.83 -1.48
CA MET A 89 14.97 -7.26 -0.28
C MET A 89 16.05 -6.93 0.73
N ALA A 90 16.01 -5.73 1.27
CA ALA A 90 16.94 -5.25 2.28
C ALA A 90 16.20 -4.47 3.38
N PRO A 91 16.72 -4.44 4.61
CA PRO A 91 16.20 -3.53 5.61
C PRO A 91 16.40 -2.07 5.15
N GLN A 92 15.44 -1.21 5.49
CA GLN A 92 15.56 0.21 5.22
C GLN A 92 16.78 0.78 5.93
N PRO A 93 17.62 1.60 5.26
CA PRO A 93 18.78 2.22 5.90
C PRO A 93 18.37 3.00 7.15
N ASP A 94 19.18 2.86 8.21
CA ASP A 94 18.92 3.53 9.47
C ASP A 94 19.30 5.01 9.38
N SER A 95 18.30 5.86 9.05
CA SER A 95 18.46 7.32 9.10
C SER A 95 17.35 7.94 9.93
N GLU A 96 17.67 9.04 10.63
CA GLU A 96 16.69 9.77 11.44
C GLU A 96 15.53 10.31 10.62
N ALA A 97 15.79 10.73 9.38
CA ALA A 97 14.77 11.18 8.43
C ALA A 97 13.80 10.04 8.05
N LEU A 98 14.32 8.83 7.82
CA LEU A 98 13.51 7.67 7.46
C LEU A 98 12.74 7.09 8.64
N ARG A 99 13.25 7.22 9.88
CA ARG A 99 12.48 6.84 11.08
C ARG A 99 11.22 7.66 11.30
N GLN A 100 11.16 8.89 10.74
CA GLN A 100 9.99 9.75 10.79
C GLN A 100 9.01 9.46 9.65
N CYS A 101 9.42 8.72 8.62
CA CYS A 101 8.55 8.32 7.54
C CYS A 101 7.64 7.16 7.98
N LEU A 102 6.33 7.37 7.91
CA LEU A 102 5.32 6.35 8.18
C LEU A 102 5.09 5.51 6.91
N ASN A 103 6.14 4.84 6.43
CA ASN A 103 6.06 3.88 5.33
C ASN A 103 6.40 2.47 5.81
N PHE A 104 6.02 1.47 5.04
CA PHE A 104 6.31 0.06 5.32
C PHE A 104 7.48 -0.46 4.48
N ALA A 105 7.61 0.02 3.26
CA ALA A 105 8.69 -0.29 2.35
C ALA A 105 8.78 0.77 1.25
N GLU A 106 9.81 0.66 0.43
CA GLU A 106 10.02 1.47 -0.76
C GLU A 106 10.81 0.66 -1.78
N TYR A 107 10.32 0.63 -3.03
CA TYR A 107 11.04 0.02 -4.12
C TYR A 107 12.01 1.02 -4.77
N ASP A 108 13.30 0.70 -4.74
CA ASP A 108 14.34 1.44 -5.46
C ASP A 108 14.58 0.82 -6.85
N SER A 109 14.32 1.61 -7.86
CA SER A 109 14.42 1.18 -9.26
C SER A 109 15.84 1.06 -9.77
N GLU A 110 16.79 1.79 -9.21
CA GLU A 110 18.21 1.76 -9.61
C GLU A 110 18.88 0.52 -9.05
N LEU A 111 18.60 0.21 -7.80
CA LEU A 111 19.14 -0.95 -7.09
C LEU A 111 18.32 -2.23 -7.31
N LYS A 112 17.13 -2.14 -7.89
CA LYS A 112 16.14 -3.24 -7.98
C LYS A 112 15.90 -3.89 -6.62
N THR A 113 15.75 -3.08 -5.59
CA THR A 113 15.68 -3.51 -4.20
C THR A 113 14.43 -2.94 -3.53
N ILE A 114 13.70 -3.78 -2.82
CA ILE A 114 12.64 -3.37 -1.90
C ILE A 114 13.30 -3.15 -0.53
N PHE A 115 13.36 -1.91 -0.08
CA PHE A 115 13.79 -1.55 1.25
C PHE A 115 12.62 -1.64 2.22
N VAL A 116 12.74 -2.48 3.24
CA VAL A 116 11.66 -2.82 4.17
C VAL A 116 11.87 -2.12 5.51
N ASN A 117 10.86 -1.39 5.98
CA ASN A 117 10.82 -0.80 7.31
C ASN A 117 10.31 -1.85 8.31
N GLU A 118 11.24 -2.65 8.83
CA GLU A 118 10.91 -3.75 9.74
C GLU A 118 10.22 -3.28 11.01
N ASP A 119 10.55 -2.10 11.55
CA ASP A 119 9.90 -1.55 12.75
C ASP A 119 8.43 -1.26 12.52
N SER A 120 8.09 -0.63 11.39
CA SER A 120 6.70 -0.35 11.01
C SER A 120 5.90 -1.65 10.79
N ILE A 121 6.52 -2.63 10.11
CA ILE A 121 5.90 -3.95 9.89
C ILE A 121 5.68 -4.67 11.20
N GLN A 122 6.68 -4.71 12.08
CA GLN A 122 6.56 -5.40 13.37
C GLN A 122 5.49 -4.79 14.27
N ARG A 123 5.32 -3.46 14.26
CA ARG A 123 4.24 -2.79 15.02
C ARG A 123 2.87 -3.28 14.60
N VAL A 124 2.59 -3.25 13.31
CA VAL A 124 1.30 -3.68 12.77
C VAL A 124 1.10 -5.19 12.97
N THR A 125 2.12 -6.00 12.70
CA THR A 125 2.06 -7.46 12.89
C THR A 125 1.77 -7.81 14.34
N ARG A 126 2.44 -7.16 15.29
CA ARG A 126 2.20 -7.37 16.72
C ARG A 126 0.76 -7.00 17.11
N PHE A 127 0.28 -5.83 16.66
CA PHE A 127 -1.10 -5.43 16.91
C PHE A 127 -2.12 -6.45 16.40
N ILE A 128 -1.92 -6.96 15.19
CA ILE A 128 -2.78 -8.00 14.59
C ILE A 128 -2.79 -9.25 15.46
N ALA A 129 -1.62 -9.74 15.87
CA ALA A 129 -1.47 -10.94 16.69
C ALA A 129 -2.08 -10.77 18.09
N GLU A 130 -1.75 -9.67 18.79
CA GLU A 130 -2.25 -9.41 20.16
C GLU A 130 -3.77 -9.23 20.23
N ASN A 131 -4.43 -8.90 19.11
CA ASN A 131 -5.88 -8.69 19.05
C ASN A 131 -6.64 -9.81 18.31
N GLY A 132 -5.97 -10.91 17.96
CA GLY A 132 -6.59 -12.08 17.32
C GLY A 132 -7.16 -11.79 15.91
N LEU A 133 -6.57 -10.84 15.19
CA LEU A 133 -7.03 -10.41 13.87
C LEU A 133 -6.41 -11.23 12.73
N GLU A 134 -5.50 -12.14 13.03
CA GLU A 134 -4.78 -12.98 12.08
C GLU A 134 -5.70 -13.84 11.22
N THR A 135 -6.82 -14.28 11.78
CA THR A 135 -7.82 -15.10 11.07
C THR A 135 -8.46 -14.38 9.87
N GLN A 136 -8.33 -13.07 9.80
CA GLN A 136 -8.81 -12.25 8.69
C GLN A 136 -7.76 -12.08 7.57
N MET A 137 -6.56 -12.61 7.80
CA MET A 137 -5.42 -12.48 6.90
C MET A 137 -5.09 -13.84 6.26
N PRO A 138 -5.22 -14.01 4.94
CA PRO A 138 -4.81 -15.23 4.25
C PRO A 138 -3.28 -15.35 4.12
N THR A 139 -2.55 -14.27 4.39
CA THR A 139 -1.09 -14.19 4.34
C THR A 139 -0.56 -13.21 5.38
N SER A 140 0.75 -13.20 5.61
CA SER A 140 1.36 -12.23 6.53
C SER A 140 1.26 -10.80 6.00
N PHE A 141 1.22 -9.82 6.91
CA PHE A 141 1.21 -8.42 6.53
C PHE A 141 2.45 -8.03 5.68
N LYS A 142 3.62 -8.60 6.00
CA LYS A 142 4.85 -8.37 5.21
C LYS A 142 4.70 -8.77 3.75
N GLU A 143 3.99 -9.86 3.45
CA GLU A 143 3.72 -10.28 2.07
C GLU A 143 2.84 -9.27 1.33
N VAL A 144 1.88 -8.65 2.00
CA VAL A 144 1.04 -7.60 1.41
C VAL A 144 1.89 -6.39 1.01
N VAL A 145 2.82 -5.99 1.87
CA VAL A 145 3.76 -4.89 1.60
C VAL A 145 4.68 -5.24 0.42
N ILE A 146 5.27 -6.43 0.41
CA ILE A 146 6.14 -6.88 -0.70
C ILE A 146 5.35 -6.90 -2.02
N ALA A 147 4.10 -7.37 -2.00
CA ALA A 147 3.25 -7.39 -3.20
C ALA A 147 2.98 -5.99 -3.76
N HIS A 148 2.80 -4.99 -2.88
CA HIS A 148 2.66 -3.58 -3.28
C HIS A 148 3.92 -3.08 -4.00
N GLU A 149 5.09 -3.27 -3.41
CA GLU A 149 6.36 -2.83 -3.99
C GLU A 149 6.73 -3.59 -5.28
N LEU A 150 6.33 -4.86 -5.38
CA LEU A 150 6.48 -5.62 -6.61
C LEU A 150 5.69 -5.04 -7.78
N PHE A 151 4.54 -4.43 -7.53
CA PHE A 151 3.81 -3.72 -8.58
C PHE A 151 4.66 -2.60 -9.17
N HIS A 152 5.32 -1.79 -8.33
CA HIS A 152 6.19 -0.70 -8.78
C HIS A 152 7.38 -1.20 -9.62
N PHE A 153 7.91 -2.39 -9.31
CA PHE A 153 8.89 -3.04 -10.18
C PHE A 153 8.28 -3.45 -11.53
N LEU A 154 7.12 -4.09 -11.51
CA LEU A 154 6.48 -4.64 -12.71
C LEU A 154 5.99 -3.55 -13.67
N GLU A 155 5.50 -2.42 -13.14
CA GLU A 155 5.03 -1.30 -13.96
C GLU A 155 6.15 -0.61 -14.75
N GLN A 156 7.41 -0.74 -14.33
CA GLN A 156 8.56 -0.15 -15.04
C GLN A 156 8.71 -0.68 -16.47
N GLY A 157 8.26 -1.90 -16.73
CA GLY A 157 8.23 -2.48 -18.07
C GLY A 157 7.25 -1.80 -19.02
N ASN A 158 6.32 -0.98 -18.51
CA ASN A 158 5.33 -0.25 -19.29
C ASN A 158 4.94 1.07 -18.61
N ARG A 159 5.87 2.01 -18.52
CA ARG A 159 5.67 3.30 -17.84
C ARG A 159 4.58 4.20 -18.46
N GLU A 160 4.17 3.90 -19.68
CA GLU A 160 3.14 4.66 -20.40
C GLU A 160 1.71 4.15 -20.15
N TRP A 161 1.56 3.09 -19.35
CA TRP A 161 0.25 2.49 -19.10
C TRP A 161 -0.81 3.47 -18.57
N PRO A 162 -0.49 4.47 -17.72
CA PRO A 162 -1.51 5.43 -17.28
C PRO A 162 -2.06 6.27 -18.42
N ASP A 163 -1.24 6.61 -19.41
CA ASP A 163 -1.67 7.36 -20.60
C ASP A 163 -2.62 6.54 -21.49
N LEU A 164 -2.50 5.21 -21.43
CA LEU A 164 -3.29 4.30 -22.24
C LEU A 164 -4.63 3.93 -21.60
N CYS A 165 -4.71 3.90 -20.28
CA CYS A 165 -5.91 3.44 -19.57
C CYS A 165 -6.78 4.56 -19.02
N LEU A 166 -6.20 5.71 -18.65
CA LEU A 166 -6.98 6.78 -18.03
C LEU A 166 -7.86 7.54 -19.03
N PRO A 167 -9.09 7.94 -18.61
CA PRO A 167 -9.97 8.75 -19.44
C PRO A 167 -9.33 10.07 -19.87
N ALA A 168 -9.74 10.56 -21.05
CA ALA A 168 -9.18 11.76 -21.68
C ALA A 168 -9.18 13.03 -20.78
N GLN A 169 -10.10 13.11 -19.82
CA GLN A 169 -10.20 14.23 -18.87
C GLN A 169 -9.00 14.33 -17.93
N TYR A 170 -8.21 13.26 -17.76
CA TYR A 170 -7.00 13.22 -16.94
C TYR A 170 -5.74 13.44 -17.77
N LEU A 171 -5.86 13.54 -19.11
CA LEU A 171 -4.76 13.79 -20.01
C LEU A 171 -4.50 15.30 -20.18
N ARG A 172 -3.24 15.68 -20.31
CA ARG A 172 -2.87 17.05 -20.67
C ARG A 172 -3.29 17.34 -22.11
N ARG A 173 -3.78 18.58 -22.34
CA ARG A 173 -4.29 18.97 -23.65
C ARG A 173 -3.20 19.34 -24.67
N TYR A 174 -1.94 19.62 -24.26
CA TYR A 174 -0.96 20.17 -25.17
C TYR A 174 0.49 19.90 -24.75
N PRO A 175 1.41 19.71 -25.69
CA PRO A 175 1.19 19.38 -27.11
C PRO A 175 0.89 17.90 -27.33
N LEU A 176 1.31 17.03 -26.39
CA LEU A 176 1.10 15.59 -26.39
C LEU A 176 0.10 15.21 -25.28
N ARG A 177 -0.79 14.29 -25.60
CA ARG A 177 -1.72 13.74 -24.62
C ARG A 177 -0.95 12.76 -23.73
N HIS A 178 -0.57 13.19 -22.55
CA HIS A 178 -0.07 12.30 -21.51
C HIS A 178 -0.57 12.73 -20.15
N VAL A 179 -0.57 11.78 -19.22
CA VAL A 179 -1.04 11.99 -17.87
C VAL A 179 -0.06 12.86 -17.08
N ASP A 180 -0.59 13.76 -16.28
CA ASP A 180 0.21 14.57 -15.35
C ASP A 180 0.99 13.67 -14.38
N SER A 181 2.16 14.09 -13.92
CA SER A 181 2.99 13.34 -12.99
C SER A 181 2.26 12.96 -11.69
N VAL A 182 1.41 13.87 -11.20
CA VAL A 182 0.57 13.60 -10.01
C VAL A 182 -0.46 12.52 -10.32
N MET A 183 -1.13 12.60 -11.49
CA MET A 183 -2.09 11.57 -11.90
C MET A 183 -1.42 10.22 -12.14
N ARG A 184 -0.19 10.20 -12.64
CA ARG A 184 0.61 8.97 -12.77
C ARG A 184 0.89 8.35 -11.40
N ALA A 185 1.37 9.14 -10.44
CA ALA A 185 1.61 8.68 -9.09
C ALA A 185 0.32 8.15 -8.43
N MET A 186 -0.80 8.86 -8.60
CA MET A 186 -2.10 8.41 -8.10
C MET A 186 -2.53 7.08 -8.73
N ALA A 187 -2.37 6.93 -10.04
CA ALA A 187 -2.71 5.69 -10.74
C ALA A 187 -1.82 4.54 -10.29
N SER A 188 -0.51 4.77 -10.17
CA SER A 188 0.46 3.79 -9.69
C SER A 188 0.09 3.28 -8.30
N GLU A 189 -0.20 4.15 -7.34
CA GLU A 189 -0.59 3.78 -5.97
C GLU A 189 -1.91 2.99 -5.93
N VAL A 190 -2.95 3.43 -6.67
CA VAL A 190 -4.22 2.70 -6.74
C VAL A 190 -4.03 1.32 -7.35
N ALA A 191 -3.24 1.21 -8.42
CA ALA A 191 -2.93 -0.06 -9.04
C ALA A 191 -2.12 -0.99 -8.12
N ALA A 192 -1.12 -0.47 -7.41
CA ALA A 192 -0.30 -1.23 -6.47
C ALA A 192 -1.13 -1.79 -5.31
N VAL A 193 -2.04 -0.98 -4.75
CA VAL A 193 -3.00 -1.42 -3.73
C VAL A 193 -3.90 -2.53 -4.26
N HIS A 194 -4.43 -2.38 -5.48
CA HIS A 194 -5.31 -3.40 -6.08
C HIS A 194 -4.55 -4.68 -6.43
N PHE A 195 -3.38 -4.56 -7.02
CA PHE A 195 -2.50 -5.68 -7.35
C PHE A 195 -2.10 -6.48 -6.11
N SER A 196 -1.73 -5.80 -5.02
CA SER A 196 -1.36 -6.47 -3.77
C SER A 196 -2.52 -7.26 -3.17
N LYS A 197 -3.78 -6.75 -3.25
CA LYS A 197 -4.98 -7.52 -2.88
C LYS A 197 -5.09 -8.81 -3.68
N LEU A 198 -4.98 -8.72 -5.00
CA LEU A 198 -5.12 -9.86 -5.89
C LEU A 198 -4.03 -10.92 -5.65
N LEU A 199 -2.78 -10.48 -5.54
CA LEU A 199 -1.65 -11.38 -5.38
C LEU A 199 -1.64 -12.08 -4.02
N THR A 200 -2.14 -11.42 -2.98
CA THR A 200 -2.14 -11.95 -1.60
C THR A 200 -3.47 -12.55 -1.17
N GLY A 201 -4.54 -12.34 -1.94
CA GLY A 201 -5.88 -12.85 -1.63
C GLY A 201 -6.59 -12.15 -0.48
N ILE A 202 -6.09 -11.00 0.03
CA ILE A 202 -6.81 -10.25 1.05
C ILE A 202 -8.09 -9.64 0.45
N THR A 203 -9.16 -9.62 1.24
CA THR A 203 -10.49 -9.17 0.78
C THR A 203 -10.78 -7.70 1.02
N PHE A 204 -9.94 -7.05 1.83
CA PHE A 204 -10.05 -5.65 2.21
C PHE A 204 -8.90 -4.81 1.64
N SER A 205 -8.96 -3.49 1.82
CA SER A 205 -7.93 -2.60 1.31
C SER A 205 -6.65 -2.62 2.16
N PRO A 206 -5.46 -2.75 1.55
CA PRO A 206 -4.17 -2.54 2.22
C PRO A 206 -4.03 -1.18 2.93
N CYS A 207 -4.78 -0.15 2.53
CA CYS A 207 -4.79 1.16 3.23
C CYS A 207 -5.16 1.07 4.71
N VAL A 208 -5.82 -0.01 5.13
CA VAL A 208 -6.11 -0.30 6.55
C VAL A 208 -4.83 -0.27 7.38
N PHE A 209 -3.76 -0.85 6.86
CA PHE A 209 -2.49 -0.95 7.58
C PHE A 209 -1.82 0.41 7.79
N GLU A 210 -1.91 1.30 6.81
CA GLU A 210 -1.35 2.65 6.93
C GLU A 210 -2.11 3.48 7.97
N GLN A 211 -3.44 3.41 7.94
CA GLN A 211 -4.27 4.09 8.94
C GLN A 211 -4.01 3.55 10.34
N LEU A 212 -3.82 2.23 10.44
CA LEU A 212 -3.47 1.58 11.69
C LEU A 212 -2.09 2.05 12.19
N LEU A 213 -1.07 2.09 11.31
CA LEU A 213 0.26 2.56 11.66
C LEU A 213 0.22 4.01 12.16
N VAL A 214 -0.48 4.90 11.45
CA VAL A 214 -0.66 6.30 11.88
C VAL A 214 -1.27 6.38 13.27
N LYS A 215 -2.30 5.55 13.55
CA LYS A 215 -2.95 5.55 14.86
C LYS A 215 -2.01 5.02 15.96
N LEU A 216 -1.32 3.94 15.71
CA LEU A 216 -0.37 3.35 16.67
C LEU A 216 0.79 4.30 16.97
N THR A 217 1.28 5.03 15.97
CA THR A 217 2.39 5.97 16.14
C THR A 217 1.96 7.25 16.85
N ARG A 218 0.78 7.80 16.56
CA ARG A 218 0.26 8.99 17.25
C ARG A 218 0.10 8.75 18.74
N ASN A 219 -0.37 7.59 19.12
CA ASN A 219 -0.55 7.24 20.53
C ASN A 219 0.79 7.19 21.29
N GLU A 220 1.89 6.82 20.63
CA GLU A 220 3.24 6.86 21.23
C GLU A 220 3.77 8.30 21.40
N VAL A 221 3.38 9.25 20.55
CA VAL A 221 3.82 10.65 20.60
C VAL A 221 3.10 11.43 21.70
N TYR A 222 1.82 11.18 21.93
CA TYR A 222 1.02 11.87 22.97
C TYR A 222 1.16 11.25 24.36
N ALA A 223 1.79 10.08 24.47
CA ALA A 223 2.09 9.42 25.74
C ALA A 223 3.42 9.89 26.38
N LYS A 224 4.02 10.99 25.89
CA LYS A 224 5.18 11.69 26.45
C LYS A 224 4.74 12.93 27.21
#